data_8efb8036fb8cafa56cb5c9edf21eedc5
#
_entry.id   8efb8036fb8cafa56cb5c9edf21eedc5
#
_cell.length_a   1.000
_cell.length_b   1.000
_cell.length_c   1.000
_cell.angle_alpha   90.00
_cell.angle_beta   90.00
_cell.angle_gamma   90.00
#
_symmetry.space_group_name_H-M   'P 1'
#
loop_
_entity.id
_entity.type
_entity.pdbx_description
1 polymer ?
#
loop_
_entity_poly.entity_id
_entity_poly.type
_entity_poly.pdbx_seq_one_letter_code
_entity_poly.pdbx_strand_id
1 'polypeptide(L)'
;MGVDNPFFHRGAIRHVEDFVGREAELAQMLGLLRNGQSISLIGPRRIGKSSLLLYIGNTPIRAPFQLDPPHSLFVLLDCQELAGSPPEEVYELLLDGLLDAATQANLTIDTTEQPGTYRALDRVLQQIYQQGSSVVVLLDEFELLAANQHLTPYFFARLRGLTTKYGLAYLTASQRPLFAITAEETVLSSPFFNIFVTMPLGLFTEAEAHELFHRRLERAGQTLPQGLIAYLIKLVGLHPFFLHIAGYHAIQAINNGEIDASLDHYTEADFQVLDGPIEVEAESHLGYLWQNLSPEDQHVLAIADGPIESLRQLEQQCLLQKVDNTYVYSSEILRRFVRRQDVPGLIQAGPFVIDEQRHQVWGNGRELSLTTSQFSILVRLCRHVGQVVRGEDLEMAVWGDVLVDDPDRLKTLIKRLRRAVDPFGNWIISERGVGYALRPPEE
;
A
#
# COMPACT_ATOMS: atom_id res chain seq x y z
N MET A 1 27.46 -15.67 17.87
CA MET A 1 26.76 -14.42 18.24
C MET A 1 25.88 -14.09 17.05
N GLY A 2 24.55 -13.97 17.23
CA GLY A 2 23.66 -13.58 16.13
C GLY A 2 24.03 -12.20 15.62
N VAL A 3 24.05 -12.04 14.32
CA VAL A 3 24.33 -10.76 13.67
C VAL A 3 23.14 -9.83 13.90
N ASP A 4 23.42 -8.57 14.19
CA ASP A 4 22.36 -7.57 14.41
C ASP A 4 21.51 -7.42 13.13
N ASN A 5 20.17 -7.46 13.25
CA ASN A 5 19.29 -7.42 12.10
C ASN A 5 19.08 -5.96 11.68
N PRO A 6 19.53 -5.55 10.48
CA PRO A 6 19.46 -4.17 10.05
C PRO A 6 18.06 -3.75 9.58
N PHE A 7 17.13 -4.71 9.41
CA PHE A 7 15.78 -4.42 8.94
C PHE A 7 14.84 -4.17 10.10
N PHE A 8 14.31 -2.98 10.17
CA PHE A 8 13.38 -2.55 11.20
C PHE A 8 12.16 -1.86 10.54
N HIS A 9 10.95 -2.25 10.93
CA HIS A 9 9.74 -1.88 10.19
C HIS A 9 8.55 -1.41 11.06
N ARG A 10 8.71 -1.40 12.39
CA ARG A 10 7.58 -1.14 13.29
C ARG A 10 7.22 0.33 13.48
N GLY A 11 8.01 1.26 12.97
CA GLY A 11 7.77 2.69 13.08
C GLY A 11 8.22 3.48 11.85
N ALA A 12 7.98 4.79 11.88
CA ALA A 12 8.53 5.69 10.88
C ALA A 12 10.07 5.77 10.99
N ILE A 13 10.75 5.89 9.87
CA ILE A 13 12.20 6.06 9.80
C ILE A 13 12.53 7.47 10.30
N ARG A 14 13.34 7.55 11.37
CA ARG A 14 13.70 8.81 12.03
C ARG A 14 15.11 9.31 11.68
N HIS A 15 16.01 8.38 11.36
CA HIS A 15 17.39 8.72 11.04
C HIS A 15 17.56 8.92 9.55
N VAL A 16 18.20 10.03 9.17
CA VAL A 16 18.41 10.43 7.76
C VAL A 16 19.13 9.34 6.97
N GLU A 17 20.13 8.71 7.58
CA GLU A 17 20.92 7.65 6.98
C GLU A 17 20.15 6.35 6.72
N ASP A 18 18.99 6.17 7.37
CA ASP A 18 18.12 5.03 7.22
C ASP A 18 17.05 5.22 6.13
N PHE A 19 16.88 6.45 5.67
CA PHE A 19 15.91 6.77 4.63
C PHE A 19 16.48 6.40 3.25
N VAL A 20 15.68 5.73 2.43
CA VAL A 20 16.08 5.23 1.10
C VAL A 20 15.03 5.58 0.07
N GLY A 21 15.48 5.93 -1.13
CA GLY A 21 14.63 6.21 -2.27
C GLY A 21 13.88 7.54 -2.19
N ARG A 22 12.91 7.70 -3.06
CA ARG A 22 12.03 8.88 -3.11
C ARG A 22 12.70 10.17 -3.59
N GLU A 23 13.83 10.09 -4.30
CA GLU A 23 14.56 11.27 -4.76
C GLU A 23 13.70 12.15 -5.67
N ALA A 24 12.90 11.54 -6.54
CA ALA A 24 12.04 12.28 -7.47
C ALA A 24 10.91 13.01 -6.73
N GLU A 25 10.24 12.33 -5.81
CA GLU A 25 9.19 12.91 -4.97
C GLU A 25 9.74 14.00 -4.06
N LEU A 26 10.91 13.77 -3.45
CA LEU A 26 11.60 14.77 -2.62
C LEU A 26 11.93 16.03 -3.41
N ALA A 27 12.54 15.90 -4.58
CA ALA A 27 12.91 17.05 -5.43
C ALA A 27 11.66 17.84 -5.83
N GLN A 28 10.58 17.16 -6.21
CA GLN A 28 9.32 17.81 -6.56
C GLN A 28 8.69 18.51 -5.36
N MET A 29 8.62 17.86 -4.19
CA MET A 29 8.04 18.43 -2.96
C MET A 29 8.81 19.65 -2.49
N LEU A 30 10.13 19.56 -2.39
CA LEU A 30 10.97 20.67 -1.95
C LEU A 30 10.91 21.84 -2.95
N GLY A 31 10.83 21.56 -4.26
CA GLY A 31 10.62 22.57 -5.29
C GLY A 31 9.28 23.31 -5.16
N LEU A 32 8.19 22.58 -4.86
CA LEU A 32 6.87 23.17 -4.62
C LEU A 32 6.84 24.00 -3.34
N LEU A 33 7.38 23.47 -2.24
CA LEU A 33 7.45 24.18 -0.95
C LEU A 33 8.26 25.46 -1.03
N ARG A 34 9.38 25.45 -1.77
CA ARG A 34 10.18 26.64 -2.03
C ARG A 34 9.39 27.77 -2.71
N ASN A 35 8.43 27.39 -3.54
CA ASN A 35 7.53 28.34 -4.22
C ASN A 35 6.26 28.66 -3.41
N GLY A 36 6.22 28.31 -2.13
CA GLY A 36 5.08 28.56 -1.24
C GLY A 36 3.83 27.74 -1.59
N GLN A 37 3.96 26.64 -2.34
CA GLN A 37 2.83 25.79 -2.70
C GLN A 37 2.55 24.77 -1.59
N SER A 38 1.28 24.66 -1.19
CA SER A 38 0.83 23.61 -0.28
C SER A 38 0.68 22.28 -0.99
N ILE A 39 1.00 21.18 -0.30
CA ILE A 39 1.01 19.82 -0.86
C ILE A 39 0.14 18.91 -0.04
N SER A 40 -0.69 18.10 -0.70
CA SER A 40 -1.38 16.96 -0.12
C SER A 40 -0.72 15.67 -0.57
N LEU A 41 0.09 15.06 0.29
CA LEU A 41 0.73 13.77 0.09
C LEU A 41 -0.26 12.66 0.42
N ILE A 42 -0.61 11.86 -0.57
CA ILE A 42 -1.63 10.81 -0.44
C ILE A 42 -0.98 9.46 -0.69
N GLY A 43 -1.29 8.46 0.14
CA GLY A 43 -0.84 7.10 -0.08
C GLY A 43 -1.33 6.15 1.01
N PRO A 44 -1.31 4.84 0.76
CA PRO A 44 -1.80 3.85 1.70
C PRO A 44 -1.01 3.86 3.01
N ARG A 45 -1.56 3.19 4.00
CA ARG A 45 -0.89 3.02 5.29
C ARG A 45 0.45 2.30 5.09
N ARG A 46 1.49 2.73 5.83
CA ARG A 46 2.85 2.16 5.81
C ARG A 46 3.63 2.31 4.50
N ILE A 47 3.18 3.15 3.57
CA ILE A 47 3.91 3.45 2.33
C ILE A 47 5.12 4.38 2.53
N GLY A 48 5.27 4.94 3.74
CA GLY A 48 6.40 5.78 4.10
C GLY A 48 6.11 7.28 4.22
N LYS A 49 4.84 7.73 4.27
CA LYS A 49 4.47 9.16 4.39
C LYS A 49 5.10 9.84 5.61
N SER A 50 4.90 9.30 6.80
CA SER A 50 5.47 9.82 8.05
C SER A 50 7.01 9.85 8.02
N SER A 51 7.63 8.82 7.45
CA SER A 51 9.09 8.78 7.27
C SER A 51 9.57 9.91 6.36
N LEU A 52 8.82 10.19 5.28
CA LEU A 52 9.14 11.26 4.34
C LEU A 52 8.98 12.65 4.99
N LEU A 53 7.93 12.87 5.80
CA LEU A 53 7.76 14.12 6.55
C LEU A 53 8.89 14.33 7.55
N LEU A 54 9.27 13.30 8.31
CA LEU A 54 10.40 13.34 9.24
C LEU A 54 11.72 13.61 8.50
N TYR A 55 11.94 13.00 7.33
CA TYR A 55 13.12 13.19 6.52
C TYR A 55 13.25 14.63 6.02
N ILE A 56 12.18 15.21 5.46
CA ILE A 56 12.10 16.61 5.03
C ILE A 56 12.27 17.57 6.22
N GLY A 57 11.81 17.19 7.40
CA GLY A 57 12.01 17.96 8.64
C GLY A 57 13.48 18.23 8.98
N ASN A 58 14.43 17.42 8.45
CA ASN A 58 15.86 17.58 8.72
C ASN A 58 16.47 18.68 7.87
N THR A 59 17.12 19.64 8.53
CA THR A 59 17.73 20.81 7.87
C THR A 59 18.72 20.47 6.75
N PRO A 60 19.65 19.50 6.88
CA PRO A 60 20.58 19.16 5.80
C PRO A 60 19.90 18.73 4.49
N ILE A 61 18.70 18.12 4.57
CA ILE A 61 17.97 17.65 3.40
C ILE A 61 17.37 18.79 2.59
N ARG A 62 16.91 19.84 3.26
CA ARG A 62 16.22 20.96 2.63
C ARG A 62 17.11 22.16 2.34
N ALA A 63 18.32 22.22 2.93
CA ALA A 63 19.29 23.31 2.71
C ALA A 63 19.65 23.54 1.22
N PRO A 64 19.87 22.52 0.37
CA PRO A 64 20.11 22.72 -1.05
C PRO A 64 18.99 23.44 -1.80
N PHE A 65 17.77 23.43 -1.25
CA PHE A 65 16.60 24.11 -1.79
C PHE A 65 16.34 25.50 -1.18
N GLN A 66 17.24 25.99 -0.34
CA GLN A 66 17.07 27.26 0.41
C GLN A 66 15.83 27.24 1.34
N LEU A 67 15.53 26.08 1.92
CA LEU A 67 14.45 25.85 2.87
C LEU A 67 14.98 25.59 4.29
N ASP A 68 16.21 26.00 4.56
CA ASP A 68 16.87 25.94 5.87
C ASP A 68 16.67 27.23 6.66
N PRO A 69 16.81 27.22 7.99
CA PRO A 69 16.78 28.41 8.81
C PRO A 69 17.95 29.37 8.45
N PRO A 70 17.78 30.72 8.45
CA PRO A 70 16.53 31.38 8.84
C PRO A 70 15.53 31.58 7.70
N HIS A 71 15.81 31.08 6.47
CA HIS A 71 14.98 31.36 5.29
C HIS A 71 13.59 30.70 5.42
N SER A 72 13.54 29.49 6.02
CA SER A 72 12.30 28.78 6.18
C SER A 72 12.26 27.97 7.49
N LEU A 73 11.16 28.11 8.23
CA LEU A 73 10.90 27.37 9.46
C LEU A 73 9.96 26.19 9.15
N PHE A 74 10.29 25.02 9.69
CA PHE A 74 9.47 23.81 9.52
C PHE A 74 8.91 23.39 10.87
N VAL A 75 7.60 23.18 10.91
CA VAL A 75 6.86 22.72 12.10
C VAL A 75 6.14 21.43 11.75
N LEU A 76 6.37 20.36 12.50
CA LEU A 76 5.70 19.07 12.32
C LEU A 76 4.68 18.84 13.43
N LEU A 77 3.44 18.54 13.06
CA LEU A 77 2.38 18.11 13.97
C LEU A 77 1.88 16.72 13.59
N ASP A 78 1.75 15.87 14.60
CA ASP A 78 1.03 14.60 14.48
C ASP A 78 -0.45 14.86 14.77
N CYS A 79 -1.27 14.83 13.73
CA CYS A 79 -2.71 15.08 13.88
C CYS A 79 -3.45 13.97 14.63
N GLN A 80 -2.80 12.83 14.90
CA GLN A 80 -3.38 11.80 15.75
C GLN A 80 -3.59 12.29 17.18
N GLU A 81 -2.69 13.12 17.69
CA GLU A 81 -2.80 13.73 19.02
C GLU A 81 -3.95 14.75 19.09
N LEU A 82 -4.40 15.25 17.93
CA LEU A 82 -5.39 16.32 17.79
C LEU A 82 -6.78 15.82 17.34
N ALA A 83 -7.00 14.51 17.25
CA ALA A 83 -8.22 13.92 16.68
C ALA A 83 -9.54 14.35 17.35
N GLY A 84 -9.50 14.81 18.60
CA GLY A 84 -10.67 15.28 19.36
C GLY A 84 -10.48 16.66 19.99
N SER A 85 -9.38 17.34 19.67
CA SER A 85 -9.00 18.59 20.30
C SER A 85 -9.83 19.78 19.81
N PRO A 86 -10.15 20.77 20.69
CA PRO A 86 -10.76 22.03 20.27
C PRO A 86 -9.77 22.90 19.48
N PRO A 87 -10.25 23.92 18.73
CA PRO A 87 -9.39 24.79 17.93
C PRO A 87 -8.24 25.45 18.72
N GLU A 88 -8.48 25.77 19.99
CA GLU A 88 -7.53 26.44 20.89
C GLU A 88 -6.28 25.57 21.09
N GLU A 89 -6.43 24.29 21.29
CA GLU A 89 -5.31 23.34 21.46
C GLU A 89 -4.51 23.18 20.17
N VAL A 90 -5.18 23.15 19.02
CA VAL A 90 -4.48 23.12 17.71
C VAL A 90 -3.65 24.39 17.50
N TYR A 91 -4.21 25.56 17.84
CA TYR A 91 -3.46 26.82 17.75
C TYR A 91 -2.28 26.86 18.72
N GLU A 92 -2.43 26.30 19.94
CA GLU A 92 -1.38 26.24 20.94
C GLU A 92 -0.20 25.40 20.48
N LEU A 93 -0.46 24.17 20.00
CA LEU A 93 0.59 23.28 19.49
C LEU A 93 1.30 23.85 18.24
N LEU A 94 0.55 24.49 17.35
CA LEU A 94 1.15 25.22 16.22
C LEU A 94 2.06 26.35 16.70
N LEU A 95 1.61 27.10 17.70
CA LEU A 95 2.34 28.21 18.28
C LEU A 95 3.64 27.76 18.92
N ASP A 96 3.58 26.70 19.73
CA ASP A 96 4.75 26.11 20.39
C ASP A 96 5.79 25.65 19.38
N GLY A 97 5.35 24.90 18.34
CA GLY A 97 6.25 24.48 17.27
C GLY A 97 6.88 25.64 16.50
N LEU A 98 6.15 26.74 16.30
CA LEU A 98 6.68 27.94 15.65
C LEU A 98 7.70 28.67 16.53
N LEU A 99 7.46 28.78 17.84
CA LEU A 99 8.38 29.41 18.79
C LEU A 99 9.68 28.61 18.92
N ASP A 100 9.58 27.27 18.96
CA ASP A 100 10.74 26.40 18.97
C ASP A 100 11.57 26.56 17.68
N ALA A 101 10.91 26.52 16.52
CA ALA A 101 11.59 26.71 15.23
C ALA A 101 12.20 28.11 15.07
N ALA A 102 11.52 29.15 15.54
CA ALA A 102 12.03 30.53 15.56
C ALA A 102 13.25 30.66 16.48
N THR A 103 13.22 30.03 17.66
CA THR A 103 14.36 30.01 18.59
C THR A 103 15.58 29.31 17.95
N GLN A 104 15.40 28.18 17.29
CA GLN A 104 16.46 27.48 16.56
C GLN A 104 17.02 28.30 15.39
N ALA A 105 16.20 29.17 14.80
CA ALA A 105 16.59 30.09 13.73
C ALA A 105 17.18 31.42 14.23
N ASN A 106 17.29 31.62 15.57
CA ASN A 106 17.72 32.87 16.22
C ASN A 106 16.81 34.06 15.88
N LEU A 107 15.51 33.84 15.64
CA LEU A 107 14.57 34.93 15.44
C LEU A 107 14.06 35.44 16.79
N THR A 108 13.82 36.77 16.86
CA THR A 108 13.24 37.38 18.07
C THR A 108 11.72 37.48 17.92
N ILE A 109 11.00 36.78 18.78
CA ILE A 109 9.52 36.74 18.77
C ILE A 109 8.98 37.27 20.12
N ASP A 110 8.04 38.20 20.03
CA ASP A 110 7.30 38.73 21.17
C ASP A 110 6.01 37.91 21.36
N THR A 111 5.82 37.36 22.56
CA THR A 111 4.70 36.44 22.91
C THR A 111 3.76 37.06 23.95
N THR A 112 3.40 38.31 23.81
CA THR A 112 2.49 39.01 24.77
C THR A 112 1.03 38.60 24.65
N GLU A 113 0.62 37.93 23.59
CA GLU A 113 -0.76 37.48 23.38
C GLU A 113 -1.05 36.17 24.15
N GLN A 114 -2.31 35.95 24.46
CA GLN A 114 -2.76 34.73 25.17
C GLN A 114 -2.55 33.49 24.27
N PRO A 115 -1.83 32.46 24.73
CA PRO A 115 -1.68 31.19 24.00
C PRO A 115 -3.01 30.55 23.61
N GLY A 116 -3.02 29.66 22.60
CA GLY A 116 -4.22 28.95 22.16
C GLY A 116 -5.20 29.79 21.35
N THR A 117 -4.90 31.05 21.05
CA THR A 117 -5.77 31.90 20.23
C THR A 117 -5.25 32.05 18.79
N TYR A 118 -6.17 32.15 17.82
CA TYR A 118 -5.80 32.49 16.43
C TYR A 118 -5.01 33.81 16.37
N ARG A 119 -5.29 34.75 17.26
CA ARG A 119 -4.62 36.05 17.30
C ARG A 119 -3.16 35.91 17.68
N ALA A 120 -2.84 35.07 18.65
CA ALA A 120 -1.46 34.77 19.03
C ALA A 120 -0.69 34.14 17.87
N LEU A 121 -1.29 33.13 17.20
CA LEU A 121 -0.73 32.49 16.02
C LEU A 121 -0.48 33.51 14.87
N ASP A 122 -1.49 34.32 14.53
CA ASP A 122 -1.41 35.37 13.50
C ASP A 122 -0.27 36.37 13.80
N ARG A 123 -0.12 36.78 15.09
CA ARG A 123 0.93 37.72 15.53
C ARG A 123 2.33 37.14 15.40
N VAL A 124 2.53 35.91 15.82
CA VAL A 124 3.83 35.22 15.69
C VAL A 124 4.23 35.03 14.24
N LEU A 125 3.29 34.56 13.39
CA LEU A 125 3.54 34.43 11.95
C LEU A 125 3.85 35.77 11.29
N GLN A 126 3.19 36.85 11.72
CA GLN A 126 3.50 38.21 11.24
C GLN A 126 4.96 38.60 11.56
N GLN A 127 5.45 38.34 12.77
CA GLN A 127 6.79 38.64 13.19
C GLN A 127 7.83 37.80 12.42
N ILE A 128 7.57 36.51 12.20
CA ILE A 128 8.41 35.63 11.41
C ILE A 128 8.51 36.17 9.98
N TYR A 129 7.38 36.48 9.35
CA TYR A 129 7.30 37.00 8.00
C TYR A 129 8.06 38.36 7.85
N GLN A 130 7.91 39.26 8.84
CA GLN A 130 8.61 40.57 8.86
C GLN A 130 10.13 40.43 8.95
N GLN A 131 10.64 39.34 9.53
CA GLN A 131 12.05 39.00 9.58
C GLN A 131 12.56 38.28 8.31
N GLY A 132 11.69 38.12 7.30
CA GLY A 132 12.06 37.56 5.98
C GLY A 132 12.03 36.04 5.93
N SER A 133 11.46 35.39 6.93
CA SER A 133 11.35 33.93 6.99
C SER A 133 9.98 33.44 6.51
N SER A 134 9.94 32.32 5.76
CA SER A 134 8.75 31.59 5.41
C SER A 134 8.46 30.47 6.42
N VAL A 135 7.26 29.91 6.39
CA VAL A 135 6.88 28.82 7.28
C VAL A 135 6.29 27.67 6.46
N VAL A 136 6.69 26.45 6.78
CA VAL A 136 6.11 25.21 6.28
C VAL A 136 5.57 24.40 7.45
N VAL A 137 4.29 24.09 7.43
CA VAL A 137 3.64 23.24 8.45
C VAL A 137 3.42 21.86 7.88
N LEU A 138 4.04 20.85 8.48
CA LEU A 138 3.90 19.43 8.15
C LEU A 138 2.82 18.83 9.05
N LEU A 139 1.77 18.26 8.45
CA LEU A 139 0.61 17.69 9.15
C LEU A 139 0.52 16.20 8.82
N ASP A 140 0.99 15.36 9.73
CA ASP A 140 0.89 13.90 9.56
C ASP A 140 -0.49 13.39 10.02
N GLU A 141 -0.97 12.29 9.41
CA GLU A 141 -2.31 11.70 9.65
C GLU A 141 -3.43 12.77 9.60
N PHE A 142 -3.35 13.67 8.61
CA PHE A 142 -4.21 14.86 8.50
C PHE A 142 -5.71 14.53 8.44
N GLU A 143 -6.08 13.33 7.98
CA GLU A 143 -7.46 12.86 7.99
C GLU A 143 -8.10 12.90 9.37
N LEU A 144 -7.34 12.71 10.43
CA LEU A 144 -7.85 12.74 11.81
C LEU A 144 -8.20 14.17 12.23
N LEU A 145 -7.39 15.14 11.81
CA LEU A 145 -7.70 16.56 12.03
C LEU A 145 -8.90 17.01 11.17
N ALA A 146 -8.97 16.58 9.93
CA ALA A 146 -10.05 16.93 9.02
C ALA A 146 -11.40 16.32 9.42
N ALA A 147 -11.39 15.17 10.10
CA ALA A 147 -12.58 14.50 10.63
C ALA A 147 -13.00 15.00 12.03
N ASN A 148 -12.21 15.89 12.63
CA ASN A 148 -12.51 16.41 13.98
C ASN A 148 -13.71 17.35 13.97
N GLN A 149 -14.79 16.96 14.65
CA GLN A 149 -16.07 17.68 14.70
C GLN A 149 -16.00 19.03 15.41
N HIS A 150 -14.97 19.29 16.23
CA HIS A 150 -14.76 20.59 16.87
C HIS A 150 -14.17 21.64 15.92
N LEU A 151 -13.61 21.21 14.78
CA LEU A 151 -12.98 22.09 13.79
C LEU A 151 -13.97 22.43 12.68
N THR A 152 -14.53 23.63 12.80
CA THR A 152 -15.53 24.14 11.84
C THR A 152 -14.90 24.58 10.50
N PRO A 153 -15.69 24.78 9.43
CA PRO A 153 -15.20 25.40 8.18
C PRO A 153 -14.49 26.73 8.38
N TYR A 154 -14.88 27.48 9.41
CA TYR A 154 -14.25 28.75 9.75
C TYR A 154 -12.81 28.56 10.29
N PHE A 155 -12.55 27.50 11.05
CA PHE A 155 -11.19 27.15 11.46
C PHE A 155 -10.28 26.93 10.22
N PHE A 156 -10.70 26.12 9.28
CA PHE A 156 -9.94 25.85 8.06
C PHE A 156 -9.81 27.10 7.16
N ALA A 157 -10.82 27.95 7.10
CA ALA A 157 -10.73 29.23 6.39
C ALA A 157 -9.70 30.16 7.01
N ARG A 158 -9.54 30.17 8.33
CA ARG A 158 -8.48 30.91 9.03
C ARG A 158 -7.08 30.37 8.66
N LEU A 159 -6.90 29.05 8.67
CA LEU A 159 -5.62 28.44 8.25
C LEU A 159 -5.28 28.82 6.82
N ARG A 160 -6.24 28.78 5.87
CA ARG A 160 -6.02 29.28 4.52
C ARG A 160 -5.61 30.75 4.49
N GLY A 161 -6.25 31.60 5.31
CA GLY A 161 -5.91 33.02 5.40
C GLY A 161 -4.43 33.27 5.70
N LEU A 162 -3.79 32.38 6.48
CA LEU A 162 -2.37 32.48 6.83
C LEU A 162 -1.46 32.26 5.62
N THR A 163 -1.85 31.39 4.66
CA THR A 163 -1.08 31.19 3.43
C THR A 163 -1.02 32.46 2.58
N THR A 164 -2.16 33.13 2.45
CA THR A 164 -2.24 34.38 1.67
C THR A 164 -1.52 35.55 2.36
N LYS A 165 -1.58 35.61 3.71
CA LYS A 165 -0.98 36.72 4.46
C LYS A 165 0.52 36.62 4.57
N TYR A 166 1.05 35.41 4.78
CA TYR A 166 2.45 35.21 5.22
C TYR A 166 3.23 34.25 4.33
N GLY A 167 2.67 33.83 3.19
CA GLY A 167 3.34 32.85 2.32
C GLY A 167 3.55 31.47 2.97
N LEU A 168 2.76 31.15 4.03
CA LEU A 168 2.84 29.88 4.72
C LEU A 168 2.38 28.75 3.79
N ALA A 169 3.13 27.64 3.75
CA ALA A 169 2.76 26.44 3.03
C ALA A 169 2.42 25.30 3.99
N TYR A 170 1.46 24.44 3.60
CA TYR A 170 1.14 23.21 4.30
C TYR A 170 1.61 22.00 3.49
N LEU A 171 2.12 20.99 4.18
CA LEU A 171 2.33 19.66 3.62
C LEU A 171 1.53 18.68 4.48
N THR A 172 0.40 18.22 3.96
CA THR A 172 -0.45 17.23 4.65
C THR A 172 -0.11 15.83 4.17
N ALA A 173 -0.09 14.84 5.07
CA ALA A 173 -0.02 13.43 4.75
C ALA A 173 -1.32 12.75 5.15
N SER A 174 -1.95 12.00 4.24
CA SER A 174 -3.22 11.32 4.44
C SER A 174 -3.31 10.00 3.66
N GLN A 175 -4.23 9.13 4.04
CA GLN A 175 -4.48 7.88 3.31
C GLN A 175 -5.39 8.08 2.10
N ARG A 176 -6.24 9.09 2.13
CA ARG A 176 -7.24 9.41 1.09
C ARG A 176 -7.07 10.84 0.61
N PRO A 177 -7.54 11.14 -0.61
CA PRO A 177 -7.60 12.52 -1.08
C PRO A 177 -8.41 13.41 -0.13
N LEU A 178 -8.01 14.66 0.01
CA LEU A 178 -8.65 15.61 0.94
C LEU A 178 -10.16 15.73 0.74
N PHE A 179 -10.64 15.65 -0.50
CA PHE A 179 -12.08 15.70 -0.80
C PHE A 179 -12.86 14.46 -0.32
N ALA A 180 -12.18 13.34 -0.03
CA ALA A 180 -12.80 12.09 0.43
C ALA A 180 -12.70 11.90 1.96
N ILE A 181 -11.99 12.79 2.65
CA ILE A 181 -11.72 12.67 4.10
C ILE A 181 -12.81 13.34 4.95
N THR A 182 -13.40 14.41 4.45
CA THR A 182 -14.37 15.19 5.20
C THR A 182 -15.77 14.60 5.05
N ALA A 183 -16.36 14.16 6.17
CA ALA A 183 -17.70 13.58 6.21
C ALA A 183 -18.82 14.61 5.98
N GLU A 184 -18.53 15.90 6.11
CA GLU A 184 -19.51 16.97 5.93
C GLU A 184 -19.20 17.81 4.67
N GLU A 185 -20.16 17.91 3.76
CA GLU A 185 -20.10 18.79 2.59
C GLU A 185 -19.75 20.24 2.94
N THR A 186 -20.13 20.69 4.13
CA THR A 186 -19.84 22.02 4.66
C THR A 186 -18.35 22.25 4.90
N VAL A 187 -17.60 21.26 5.34
CA VAL A 187 -16.13 21.35 5.54
C VAL A 187 -15.42 21.31 4.19
N LEU A 188 -15.87 20.48 3.26
CA LEU A 188 -15.37 20.42 1.87
C LEU A 188 -15.54 21.74 1.11
N SER A 189 -16.58 22.50 1.43
CA SER A 189 -16.82 23.83 0.85
C SER A 189 -15.81 24.88 1.32
N SER A 190 -15.00 24.57 2.35
CA SER A 190 -13.94 25.46 2.81
C SER A 190 -12.89 25.65 1.71
N PRO A 191 -12.57 26.90 1.37
CA PRO A 191 -11.53 27.19 0.40
C PRO A 191 -10.13 26.64 0.75
N PHE A 192 -9.91 26.21 1.99
CA PHE A 192 -8.66 25.61 2.46
C PHE A 192 -8.25 24.38 1.62
N PHE A 193 -9.20 23.52 1.28
CA PHE A 193 -8.91 22.28 0.55
C PHE A 193 -8.50 22.49 -0.91
N ASN A 194 -8.71 23.72 -1.45
CA ASN A 194 -8.39 24.06 -2.84
C ASN A 194 -6.96 24.59 -3.05
N ILE A 195 -6.15 24.73 -1.98
CA ILE A 195 -4.78 25.30 -2.11
C ILE A 195 -3.72 24.22 -2.32
N PHE A 196 -4.08 22.95 -2.29
CA PHE A 196 -3.13 21.85 -2.29
C PHE A 196 -2.85 21.29 -3.67
N VAL A 197 -1.58 21.09 -3.98
CA VAL A 197 -1.14 20.22 -5.07
C VAL A 197 -1.16 18.78 -4.56
N THR A 198 -1.93 17.92 -5.21
CA THR A 198 -2.02 16.51 -4.84
C THR A 198 -0.80 15.74 -5.35
N MET A 199 -0.13 15.03 -4.46
CA MET A 199 0.99 14.15 -4.78
C MET A 199 0.72 12.73 -4.25
N PRO A 200 0.55 11.74 -5.14
CA PRO A 200 0.45 10.34 -4.73
C PRO A 200 1.82 9.80 -4.35
N LEU A 201 1.89 9.08 -3.23
CA LEU A 201 3.04 8.28 -2.83
C LEU A 201 2.71 6.81 -3.02
N GLY A 202 3.35 6.20 -4.02
CA GLY A 202 3.11 4.81 -4.44
C GLY A 202 4.18 3.83 -3.94
N LEU A 203 4.23 2.68 -4.58
CA LEU A 203 5.26 1.67 -4.37
C LEU A 203 6.65 2.22 -4.71
N PHE A 204 7.69 1.56 -4.21
CA PHE A 204 9.04 1.79 -4.69
C PHE A 204 9.20 1.35 -6.15
N THR A 205 10.20 1.89 -6.82
CA THR A 205 10.75 1.29 -8.03
C THR A 205 11.60 0.07 -7.67
N GLU A 206 11.91 -0.79 -8.64
CA GLU A 206 12.84 -1.91 -8.42
C GLU A 206 14.22 -1.41 -7.96
N ALA A 207 14.70 -0.31 -8.51
CA ALA A 207 15.97 0.29 -8.12
C ALA A 207 15.98 0.71 -6.65
N GLU A 208 14.92 1.37 -6.17
CA GLU A 208 14.77 1.76 -4.76
C GLU A 208 14.67 0.55 -3.82
N ALA A 209 13.97 -0.52 -4.26
CA ALA A 209 13.90 -1.76 -3.48
C ALA A 209 15.28 -2.42 -3.35
N HIS A 210 16.05 -2.50 -4.43
CA HIS A 210 17.43 -3.00 -4.39
C HIS A 210 18.33 -2.11 -3.52
N GLU A 211 18.20 -0.78 -3.63
CA GLU A 211 18.95 0.17 -2.81
C GLU A 211 18.64 0.02 -1.32
N LEU A 212 17.38 -0.23 -0.95
CA LEU A 212 16.98 -0.51 0.43
C LEU A 212 17.78 -1.69 1.02
N PHE A 213 17.79 -2.83 0.30
CA PHE A 213 18.56 -4.00 0.73
C PHE A 213 20.06 -3.69 0.80
N HIS A 214 20.61 -3.08 -0.24
CA HIS A 214 22.05 -2.78 -0.32
C HIS A 214 22.50 -1.89 0.85
N ARG A 215 21.87 -0.74 1.07
CA ARG A 215 22.25 0.19 2.15
C ARG A 215 22.11 -0.42 3.54
N ARG A 216 21.03 -1.19 3.79
CA ARG A 216 20.82 -1.83 5.07
C ARG A 216 21.88 -2.90 5.36
N LEU A 217 22.19 -3.72 4.38
CA LEU A 217 23.19 -4.78 4.49
C LEU A 217 24.61 -4.21 4.63
N GLU A 218 24.97 -3.21 3.83
CA GLU A 218 26.27 -2.54 3.89
C GLU A 218 26.55 -1.96 5.28
N ARG A 219 25.58 -1.25 5.87
CA ARG A 219 25.72 -0.69 7.23
C ARG A 219 25.90 -1.76 8.30
N ALA A 220 25.30 -2.91 8.11
CA ALA A 220 25.42 -4.05 9.03
C ALA A 220 26.67 -4.91 8.73
N GLY A 221 27.42 -4.61 7.68
CA GLY A 221 28.53 -5.46 7.22
C GLY A 221 28.09 -6.86 6.81
N GLN A 222 26.88 -6.98 6.24
CA GLN A 222 26.24 -8.26 5.89
C GLN A 222 26.06 -8.39 4.38
N THR A 223 25.88 -9.62 3.93
CA THR A 223 25.53 -9.96 2.55
C THR A 223 24.42 -10.99 2.55
N LEU A 224 23.60 -10.97 1.50
CA LEU A 224 22.60 -12.00 1.27
C LEU A 224 23.04 -12.93 0.14
N PRO A 225 22.59 -14.20 0.15
CA PRO A 225 22.78 -15.12 -0.97
C PRO A 225 22.37 -14.54 -2.30
N GLN A 226 23.07 -14.93 -3.37
CA GLN A 226 22.72 -14.50 -4.71
C GLN A 226 21.31 -14.95 -5.08
N GLY A 227 20.53 -14.07 -5.68
CA GLY A 227 19.13 -14.34 -6.06
C GLY A 227 18.11 -14.13 -4.95
N LEU A 228 18.51 -14.09 -3.67
CA LEU A 228 17.57 -13.94 -2.57
C LEU A 228 16.81 -12.61 -2.62
N ILE A 229 17.47 -11.50 -2.91
CA ILE A 229 16.80 -10.18 -3.02
C ILE A 229 15.73 -10.21 -4.12
N ALA A 230 16.04 -10.81 -5.28
CA ALA A 230 15.08 -10.93 -6.37
C ALA A 230 13.87 -11.81 -5.97
N TYR A 231 14.13 -12.91 -5.26
CA TYR A 231 13.08 -13.77 -4.71
C TYR A 231 12.18 -12.99 -3.74
N LEU A 232 12.76 -12.23 -2.80
CA LEU A 232 12.01 -11.44 -1.83
C LEU A 232 11.15 -10.38 -2.52
N ILE A 233 11.71 -9.64 -3.50
CA ILE A 233 10.95 -8.64 -4.27
C ILE A 233 9.79 -9.31 -5.03
N LYS A 234 10.01 -10.47 -5.65
CA LYS A 234 8.95 -11.24 -6.31
C LYS A 234 7.84 -11.65 -5.33
N LEU A 235 8.22 -12.07 -4.11
CA LEU A 235 7.27 -12.50 -3.08
C LEU A 235 6.45 -11.34 -2.50
N VAL A 236 7.11 -10.29 -2.03
CA VAL A 236 6.46 -9.22 -1.27
C VAL A 236 6.12 -7.97 -2.10
N GLY A 237 6.57 -7.91 -3.35
CA GLY A 237 6.43 -6.74 -4.22
C GLY A 237 7.30 -5.57 -3.77
N LEU A 238 6.92 -4.37 -4.20
CA LEU A 238 7.71 -3.15 -4.03
C LEU A 238 7.20 -2.23 -2.90
N HIS A 239 6.38 -2.77 -1.99
CA HIS A 239 5.87 -2.00 -0.86
C HIS A 239 6.95 -1.90 0.24
N PRO A 240 7.41 -0.68 0.63
CA PRO A 240 8.56 -0.52 1.54
C PRO A 240 8.40 -1.28 2.86
N PHE A 241 7.21 -1.30 3.44
CA PHE A 241 6.93 -2.04 4.67
C PHE A 241 7.15 -3.56 4.51
N PHE A 242 6.66 -4.15 3.43
CA PHE A 242 6.83 -5.58 3.19
C PHE A 242 8.27 -5.94 2.82
N LEU A 243 9.01 -5.05 2.14
CA LEU A 243 10.44 -5.23 1.88
C LEU A 243 11.24 -5.28 3.18
N HIS A 244 10.90 -4.45 4.17
CA HIS A 244 11.52 -4.52 5.50
C HIS A 244 11.19 -5.83 6.23
N ILE A 245 9.94 -6.29 6.20
CA ILE A 245 9.55 -7.60 6.75
C ILE A 245 10.36 -8.72 6.10
N ALA A 246 10.43 -8.73 4.78
CA ALA A 246 11.15 -9.74 4.01
C ALA A 246 12.64 -9.77 4.36
N GLY A 247 13.29 -8.59 4.41
CA GLY A 247 14.68 -8.47 4.81
C GLY A 247 14.93 -8.94 6.25
N TYR A 248 14.01 -8.60 7.17
CA TYR A 248 14.09 -9.05 8.56
C TYR A 248 14.09 -10.58 8.67
N HIS A 249 13.12 -11.25 8.01
CA HIS A 249 13.04 -12.72 8.04
C HIS A 249 14.20 -13.40 7.31
N ALA A 250 14.71 -12.81 6.22
CA ALA A 250 15.86 -13.32 5.50
C ALA A 250 17.11 -13.37 6.41
N ILE A 251 17.39 -12.28 7.14
CA ILE A 251 18.51 -12.26 8.10
C ILE A 251 18.28 -13.23 9.26
N GLN A 252 17.05 -13.35 9.75
CA GLN A 252 16.73 -14.32 10.80
C GLN A 252 16.96 -15.77 10.34
N ALA A 253 16.52 -16.14 9.14
CA ALA A 253 16.70 -17.48 8.60
C ALA A 253 18.19 -17.83 8.39
N ILE A 254 18.99 -16.85 7.95
CA ILE A 254 20.45 -17.02 7.84
C ILE A 254 21.08 -17.20 9.23
N ASN A 255 20.71 -16.37 10.21
CA ASN A 255 21.23 -16.46 11.57
C ASN A 255 20.85 -17.78 12.26
N ASN A 256 19.69 -18.34 11.94
CA ASN A 256 19.21 -19.62 12.45
C ASN A 256 19.82 -20.84 11.71
N GLY A 257 20.52 -20.61 10.58
CA GLY A 257 21.06 -21.69 9.73
C GLY A 257 20.00 -22.39 8.87
N GLU A 258 18.83 -21.78 8.69
CA GLU A 258 17.76 -22.27 7.81
C GLU A 258 18.09 -22.01 6.34
N ILE A 259 18.88 -20.96 6.08
CA ILE A 259 19.49 -20.65 4.79
C ILE A 259 21.00 -20.64 4.98
N ASP A 260 21.70 -21.52 4.27
CA ASP A 260 23.16 -21.58 4.28
C ASP A 260 23.72 -20.50 3.33
N ALA A 261 24.20 -19.38 3.89
CA ALA A 261 24.74 -18.26 3.11
C ALA A 261 26.08 -18.57 2.41
N SER A 262 26.66 -19.74 2.64
CA SER A 262 27.97 -20.16 2.07
C SER A 262 27.88 -20.93 0.75
N LEU A 263 26.68 -21.28 0.29
CA LEU A 263 26.50 -22.01 -0.96
C LEU A 263 26.82 -21.13 -2.17
N ASP A 264 27.40 -21.72 -3.20
CA ASP A 264 27.73 -21.03 -4.47
C ASP A 264 26.50 -20.86 -5.38
N HIS A 265 25.50 -21.73 -5.23
CA HIS A 265 24.30 -21.75 -6.05
C HIS A 265 23.05 -21.99 -5.22
N TYR A 266 21.98 -21.23 -5.51
CA TYR A 266 20.68 -21.34 -4.88
C TYR A 266 19.57 -21.50 -5.91
N THR A 267 18.53 -22.20 -5.54
CA THR A 267 17.27 -22.31 -6.28
C THR A 267 16.16 -21.53 -5.53
N GLU A 268 15.05 -21.26 -6.19
CA GLU A 268 13.89 -20.65 -5.52
C GLU A 268 13.38 -21.52 -4.34
N ALA A 269 13.50 -22.84 -4.44
CA ALA A 269 13.09 -23.77 -3.39
C ALA A 269 13.87 -23.58 -2.08
N ASP A 270 15.15 -23.20 -2.15
CA ASP A 270 15.98 -22.95 -0.96
C ASP A 270 15.49 -21.73 -0.16
N PHE A 271 14.74 -20.82 -0.80
CA PHE A 271 14.21 -19.61 -0.18
C PHE A 271 12.76 -19.74 0.29
N GLN A 272 12.03 -20.80 -0.09
CA GLN A 272 10.62 -21.00 0.28
C GLN A 272 10.38 -21.11 1.78
N VAL A 273 11.41 -21.43 2.56
CA VAL A 273 11.36 -21.41 4.03
C VAL A 273 10.93 -20.03 4.57
N LEU A 274 11.14 -18.97 3.81
CA LEU A 274 10.79 -17.60 4.18
C LEU A 274 9.29 -17.28 3.97
N ASP A 275 8.59 -17.99 3.10
CA ASP A 275 7.21 -17.68 2.72
C ASP A 275 6.28 -17.64 3.93
N GLY A 276 6.28 -18.70 4.75
CA GLY A 276 5.41 -18.80 5.92
C GLY A 276 5.61 -17.67 6.95
N PRO A 277 6.83 -17.46 7.46
CA PRO A 277 7.11 -16.37 8.39
C PRO A 277 6.75 -14.98 7.87
N ILE A 278 7.04 -14.68 6.60
CA ILE A 278 6.72 -13.40 5.95
C ILE A 278 5.20 -13.25 5.81
N GLU A 279 4.48 -14.28 5.35
CA GLU A 279 3.01 -14.25 5.23
C GLU A 279 2.34 -14.01 6.58
N VAL A 280 2.77 -14.71 7.64
CA VAL A 280 2.20 -14.55 8.99
C VAL A 280 2.39 -13.13 9.52
N GLU A 281 3.57 -12.52 9.33
CA GLU A 281 3.79 -11.15 9.80
C GLU A 281 3.05 -10.11 8.94
N ALA A 282 2.92 -10.35 7.64
CA ALA A 282 2.18 -9.47 6.73
C ALA A 282 0.65 -9.56 6.91
N GLU A 283 0.12 -10.68 7.43
CA GLU A 283 -1.32 -10.98 7.45
C GLU A 283 -2.15 -9.92 8.17
N SER A 284 -1.68 -9.39 9.30
CA SER A 284 -2.42 -8.36 10.05
C SER A 284 -2.59 -7.06 9.24
N HIS A 285 -1.57 -6.69 8.46
CA HIS A 285 -1.63 -5.49 7.62
C HIS A 285 -2.48 -5.73 6.37
N LEU A 286 -2.34 -6.88 5.72
CA LEU A 286 -3.17 -7.27 4.58
C LEU A 286 -4.64 -7.38 4.98
N GLY A 287 -4.93 -7.94 6.16
CA GLY A 287 -6.28 -8.01 6.73
C GLY A 287 -6.87 -6.61 6.99
N TYR A 288 -6.08 -5.68 7.52
CA TYR A 288 -6.51 -4.29 7.66
C TYR A 288 -6.86 -3.65 6.31
N LEU A 289 -6.01 -3.82 5.30
CA LEU A 289 -6.27 -3.28 3.96
C LEU A 289 -7.56 -3.88 3.37
N TRP A 290 -7.73 -5.20 3.47
CA TRP A 290 -8.91 -5.91 3.00
C TRP A 290 -10.21 -5.45 3.66
N GLN A 291 -10.22 -5.30 5.00
CA GLN A 291 -11.40 -4.88 5.74
C GLN A 291 -11.84 -3.43 5.45
N ASN A 292 -10.91 -2.59 4.97
CA ASN A 292 -11.21 -1.22 4.57
C ASN A 292 -11.67 -1.07 3.11
N LEU A 293 -11.71 -2.16 2.34
CA LEU A 293 -12.28 -2.18 1.00
C LEU A 293 -13.80 -2.33 1.06
N SER A 294 -14.49 -1.69 0.13
CA SER A 294 -15.90 -1.96 -0.11
C SER A 294 -16.09 -3.41 -0.61
N PRO A 295 -17.27 -4.04 -0.41
CA PRO A 295 -17.54 -5.36 -0.97
C PRO A 295 -17.33 -5.42 -2.51
N GLU A 296 -17.60 -4.32 -3.22
CA GLU A 296 -17.34 -4.21 -4.65
C GLU A 296 -15.84 -4.23 -4.96
N ASP A 297 -15.04 -3.44 -4.23
CA ASP A 297 -13.58 -3.42 -4.41
C ASP A 297 -12.92 -4.74 -4.01
N GLN A 298 -13.44 -5.43 -2.98
CA GLN A 298 -13.01 -6.79 -2.62
C GLN A 298 -13.25 -7.77 -3.77
N HIS A 299 -14.42 -7.67 -4.42
CA HIS A 299 -14.74 -8.49 -5.59
C HIS A 299 -13.80 -8.18 -6.77
N VAL A 300 -13.61 -6.90 -7.10
CA VAL A 300 -12.68 -6.46 -8.16
C VAL A 300 -11.25 -6.89 -7.87
N LEU A 301 -10.80 -6.77 -6.62
CA LEU A 301 -9.46 -7.21 -6.23
C LEU A 301 -9.30 -8.73 -6.37
N ALA A 302 -10.34 -9.51 -6.01
CA ALA A 302 -10.29 -10.98 -6.07
C ALA A 302 -10.12 -11.50 -7.51
N ILE A 303 -10.69 -10.82 -8.49
CA ILE A 303 -10.57 -11.18 -9.92
C ILE A 303 -9.46 -10.40 -10.64
N ALA A 304 -8.97 -9.30 -10.07
CA ALA A 304 -8.05 -8.31 -10.67
C ALA A 304 -8.60 -7.73 -12.00
N ASP A 305 -9.93 -7.61 -12.08
CA ASP A 305 -10.66 -7.10 -13.25
C ASP A 305 -11.97 -6.44 -12.81
N GLY A 306 -12.52 -5.52 -13.60
CA GLY A 306 -13.80 -4.87 -13.30
C GLY A 306 -13.86 -3.41 -13.72
N PRO A 307 -14.72 -2.61 -13.06
CA PRO A 307 -14.87 -1.19 -13.36
C PRO A 307 -13.55 -0.43 -13.22
N ILE A 308 -13.24 0.41 -14.19
CA ILE A 308 -11.97 1.15 -14.26
C ILE A 308 -11.75 2.06 -13.03
N GLU A 309 -12.81 2.54 -12.42
CA GLU A 309 -12.74 3.39 -11.22
C GLU A 309 -12.25 2.60 -10.02
N SER A 310 -12.82 1.41 -9.75
CA SER A 310 -12.35 0.50 -8.70
C SER A 310 -10.93 0.04 -8.95
N LEU A 311 -10.58 -0.31 -10.19
CA LEU A 311 -9.21 -0.72 -10.55
C LEU A 311 -8.20 0.40 -10.27
N ARG A 312 -8.51 1.66 -10.63
CA ARG A 312 -7.67 2.82 -10.33
C ARG A 312 -7.56 3.08 -8.82
N GLN A 313 -8.65 2.92 -8.09
CA GLN A 313 -8.63 3.06 -6.64
C GLN A 313 -7.73 2.01 -5.98
N LEU A 314 -7.80 0.75 -6.41
CA LEU A 314 -6.95 -0.34 -5.93
C LEU A 314 -5.47 -0.13 -6.33
N GLU A 315 -5.20 0.46 -7.49
CA GLU A 315 -3.86 0.88 -7.91
C GLU A 315 -3.32 1.99 -7.00
N GLN A 316 -4.11 3.02 -6.71
CA GLN A 316 -3.73 4.09 -5.76
C GLN A 316 -3.49 3.57 -4.34
N GLN A 317 -4.17 2.51 -3.94
CA GLN A 317 -3.96 1.81 -2.68
C GLN A 317 -2.77 0.82 -2.73
N CYS A 318 -2.04 0.77 -3.84
CA CYS A 318 -0.90 -0.14 -4.04
C CYS A 318 -1.24 -1.63 -3.93
N LEU A 319 -2.50 -2.01 -4.17
CA LEU A 319 -2.95 -3.40 -4.17
C LEU A 319 -2.85 -4.03 -5.56
N LEU A 320 -3.11 -3.25 -6.60
CA LEU A 320 -2.91 -3.64 -8.00
C LEU A 320 -1.87 -2.74 -8.66
N GLN A 321 -1.27 -3.25 -9.74
CA GLN A 321 -0.39 -2.52 -10.63
C GLN A 321 -0.86 -2.71 -12.07
N LYS A 322 -0.82 -1.65 -12.86
CA LYS A 322 -1.10 -1.73 -14.27
C LYS A 322 0.16 -2.13 -15.04
N VAL A 323 0.13 -3.30 -15.65
CA VAL A 323 1.21 -3.81 -16.50
C VAL A 323 0.64 -3.94 -17.92
N ASP A 324 1.23 -3.23 -18.87
CA ASP A 324 0.71 -3.06 -20.22
C ASP A 324 -0.75 -2.55 -20.20
N ASN A 325 -1.71 -3.41 -20.47
CA ASN A 325 -3.13 -3.04 -20.46
C ASN A 325 -3.96 -3.88 -19.47
N THR A 326 -3.30 -4.61 -18.56
CA THR A 326 -3.92 -5.47 -17.56
C THR A 326 -3.53 -5.03 -16.16
N TYR A 327 -4.37 -5.38 -15.16
CA TYR A 327 -4.07 -5.18 -13.76
C TYR A 327 -3.58 -6.48 -13.15
N VAL A 328 -2.50 -6.41 -12.38
CA VAL A 328 -1.92 -7.55 -11.67
C VAL A 328 -1.76 -7.21 -10.19
N TYR A 329 -1.72 -8.21 -9.33
CA TYR A 329 -1.44 -7.99 -7.91
C TYR A 329 -0.06 -7.37 -7.71
N SER A 330 0.04 -6.44 -6.77
CA SER A 330 1.31 -5.76 -6.45
C SER A 330 2.34 -6.69 -5.80
N SER A 331 1.93 -7.85 -5.31
CA SER A 331 2.81 -8.85 -4.71
C SER A 331 2.18 -10.24 -4.69
N GLU A 332 3.03 -11.27 -4.61
CA GLU A 332 2.60 -12.65 -4.51
C GLU A 332 1.91 -12.93 -3.15
N ILE A 333 2.42 -12.35 -2.03
CA ILE A 333 1.78 -12.52 -0.72
C ILE A 333 0.37 -11.93 -0.69
N LEU A 334 0.14 -10.79 -1.34
CA LEU A 334 -1.21 -10.21 -1.47
C LEU A 334 -2.11 -11.13 -2.27
N ARG A 335 -1.63 -11.65 -3.40
CA ARG A 335 -2.38 -12.61 -4.22
C ARG A 335 -2.79 -13.84 -3.42
N ARG A 336 -1.85 -14.44 -2.66
CA ARG A 336 -2.11 -15.60 -1.80
C ARG A 336 -3.08 -15.26 -0.68
N PHE A 337 -2.95 -14.08 -0.07
CA PHE A 337 -3.87 -13.59 0.96
C PHE A 337 -5.30 -13.47 0.41
N VAL A 338 -5.49 -12.76 -0.72
CA VAL A 338 -6.81 -12.56 -1.34
C VAL A 338 -7.47 -13.88 -1.72
N ARG A 339 -6.66 -14.86 -2.19
CA ARG A 339 -7.14 -16.19 -2.54
C ARG A 339 -7.69 -17.01 -1.36
N ARG A 340 -7.36 -16.63 -0.13
CA ARG A 340 -7.88 -17.26 1.09
C ARG A 340 -9.14 -16.57 1.63
N GLN A 341 -9.51 -15.40 1.07
CA GLN A 341 -10.69 -14.67 1.53
C GLN A 341 -11.97 -15.25 0.94
N ASP A 342 -13.03 -15.28 1.73
CA ASP A 342 -14.36 -15.59 1.25
C ASP A 342 -14.98 -14.32 0.64
N VAL A 343 -15.23 -14.37 -0.67
CA VAL A 343 -15.83 -13.25 -1.42
C VAL A 343 -17.21 -13.71 -1.91
N PRO A 344 -18.29 -13.12 -1.41
CA PRO A 344 -19.64 -13.52 -1.79
C PRO A 344 -19.83 -13.50 -3.32
N GLY A 345 -20.35 -14.60 -3.86
CA GLY A 345 -20.60 -14.75 -5.29
C GLY A 345 -19.42 -15.27 -6.12
N LEU A 346 -18.23 -15.43 -5.50
CA LEU A 346 -17.07 -16.03 -6.17
C LEU A 346 -16.74 -17.41 -5.63
N ILE A 347 -16.33 -18.31 -6.52
CA ILE A 347 -15.69 -19.58 -6.16
C ILE A 347 -14.21 -19.42 -6.42
N GLN A 348 -13.38 -19.57 -5.40
CA GLN A 348 -11.93 -19.55 -5.51
C GLN A 348 -11.35 -20.95 -5.32
N ALA A 349 -10.65 -21.47 -6.32
CA ALA A 349 -10.19 -22.86 -6.33
C ALA A 349 -8.87 -23.01 -7.12
N GLY A 350 -7.76 -23.19 -6.41
CA GLY A 350 -6.44 -23.24 -7.03
C GLY A 350 -6.15 -21.99 -7.87
N PRO A 351 -5.80 -22.11 -9.16
CA PRO A 351 -5.56 -20.95 -10.02
C PRO A 351 -6.85 -20.24 -10.46
N PHE A 352 -8.03 -20.84 -10.23
CA PHE A 352 -9.29 -20.35 -10.77
C PHE A 352 -10.06 -19.45 -9.80
N VAL A 353 -10.67 -18.41 -10.35
CA VAL A 353 -11.75 -17.62 -9.73
C VAL A 353 -12.94 -17.65 -10.68
N ILE A 354 -14.11 -17.97 -10.16
CA ILE A 354 -15.34 -18.12 -10.95
C ILE A 354 -16.41 -17.20 -10.37
N ASP A 355 -16.97 -16.35 -11.22
CA ASP A 355 -18.21 -15.63 -10.94
C ASP A 355 -19.37 -16.39 -11.61
N GLU A 356 -20.16 -17.11 -10.80
CA GLU A 356 -21.26 -17.89 -11.33
C GLU A 356 -22.41 -17.01 -11.85
N GLN A 357 -22.61 -15.83 -11.25
CA GLN A 357 -23.70 -14.94 -11.66
C GLN A 357 -23.41 -14.30 -13.02
N ARG A 358 -22.13 -13.94 -13.27
CA ARG A 358 -21.70 -13.35 -14.55
C ARG A 358 -21.26 -14.39 -15.58
N HIS A 359 -21.19 -15.67 -15.19
CA HIS A 359 -20.70 -16.75 -16.05
C HIS A 359 -19.26 -16.54 -16.55
N GLN A 360 -18.41 -15.97 -15.69
CA GLN A 360 -17.03 -15.62 -16.01
C GLN A 360 -16.04 -16.44 -15.20
N VAL A 361 -14.87 -16.68 -15.76
CA VAL A 361 -13.78 -17.45 -15.13
C VAL A 361 -12.46 -16.75 -15.37
N TRP A 362 -11.66 -16.65 -14.33
CA TRP A 362 -10.28 -16.17 -14.43
C TRP A 362 -9.31 -17.24 -13.96
N GLY A 363 -8.17 -17.38 -14.65
CA GLY A 363 -7.02 -18.20 -14.26
C GLY A 363 -5.83 -17.28 -13.93
N ASN A 364 -5.47 -17.18 -12.65
CA ASN A 364 -4.43 -16.24 -12.17
C ASN A 364 -4.60 -14.80 -12.67
N GLY A 365 -5.83 -14.27 -12.66
CA GLY A 365 -6.15 -12.89 -13.06
C GLY A 365 -6.37 -12.70 -14.57
N ARG A 366 -6.23 -13.74 -15.39
CA ARG A 366 -6.54 -13.70 -16.83
C ARG A 366 -7.91 -14.30 -17.09
N GLU A 367 -8.81 -13.57 -17.74
CA GLU A 367 -10.10 -14.10 -18.15
C GLU A 367 -9.96 -15.26 -19.14
N LEU A 368 -10.72 -16.35 -18.90
CA LEU A 368 -10.72 -17.55 -19.70
C LEU A 368 -12.07 -17.70 -20.43
N SER A 369 -12.02 -17.88 -21.73
CA SER A 369 -13.23 -18.10 -22.54
C SER A 369 -13.62 -19.57 -22.53
N LEU A 370 -14.70 -19.90 -21.82
CA LEU A 370 -15.25 -21.25 -21.73
C LEU A 370 -16.63 -21.33 -22.38
N THR A 371 -16.94 -22.49 -22.98
CA THR A 371 -18.33 -22.82 -23.35
C THR A 371 -19.15 -23.13 -22.11
N THR A 372 -20.48 -23.02 -22.19
CA THR A 372 -21.39 -23.33 -21.06
C THR A 372 -21.11 -24.70 -20.44
N SER A 373 -20.90 -25.73 -21.27
CA SER A 373 -20.57 -27.08 -20.79
C SER A 373 -19.22 -27.17 -20.09
N GLN A 374 -18.20 -26.46 -20.58
CA GLN A 374 -16.89 -26.39 -19.93
C GLN A 374 -16.97 -25.64 -18.60
N PHE A 375 -17.72 -24.53 -18.57
CA PHE A 375 -18.00 -23.77 -17.36
C PHE A 375 -18.65 -24.61 -16.28
N SER A 376 -19.75 -25.35 -16.61
CA SER A 376 -20.46 -26.20 -15.66
C SER A 376 -19.56 -27.28 -15.05
N ILE A 377 -18.69 -27.91 -15.85
CA ILE A 377 -17.72 -28.90 -15.32
C ILE A 377 -16.72 -28.20 -14.38
N LEU A 378 -16.15 -27.07 -14.80
CA LEU A 378 -15.16 -26.38 -13.98
C LEU A 378 -15.73 -25.92 -12.64
N VAL A 379 -16.93 -25.33 -12.64
CA VAL A 379 -17.68 -24.97 -11.42
C VAL A 379 -17.82 -26.17 -10.49
N ARG A 380 -18.27 -27.32 -11.04
CA ARG A 380 -18.48 -28.53 -10.24
C ARG A 380 -17.18 -29.04 -9.62
N LEU A 381 -16.09 -29.03 -10.36
CA LEU A 381 -14.76 -29.42 -9.87
C LEU A 381 -14.21 -28.41 -8.83
N CYS A 382 -14.39 -27.11 -9.06
CA CYS A 382 -13.96 -26.07 -8.13
C CYS A 382 -14.70 -26.07 -6.80
N ARG A 383 -15.97 -26.48 -6.78
CA ARG A 383 -16.73 -26.67 -5.54
C ARG A 383 -16.29 -27.88 -4.70
N HIS A 384 -15.54 -28.80 -5.31
CA HIS A 384 -15.05 -30.03 -4.69
C HIS A 384 -13.54 -30.19 -4.81
N VAL A 385 -12.80 -29.10 -4.57
CA VAL A 385 -11.33 -29.09 -4.65
C VAL A 385 -10.73 -30.22 -3.79
N GLY A 386 -9.78 -30.95 -4.37
CA GLY A 386 -9.12 -32.08 -3.69
C GLY A 386 -9.92 -33.38 -3.69
N GLN A 387 -11.23 -33.33 -3.98
CA GLN A 387 -12.12 -34.49 -4.00
C GLN A 387 -12.36 -34.99 -5.43
N VAL A 388 -12.61 -36.29 -5.56
CA VAL A 388 -12.98 -36.88 -6.86
C VAL A 388 -14.46 -36.68 -7.10
N VAL A 389 -14.82 -35.99 -8.17
CA VAL A 389 -16.21 -35.90 -8.66
C VAL A 389 -16.44 -37.03 -9.65
N ARG A 390 -17.48 -37.80 -9.43
CA ARG A 390 -17.82 -38.93 -10.29
C ARG A 390 -18.16 -38.48 -11.72
N GLY A 391 -17.83 -39.32 -12.71
CA GLY A 391 -18.14 -39.01 -14.10
C GLY A 391 -19.64 -38.77 -14.32
N GLU A 392 -20.51 -39.60 -13.71
CA GLU A 392 -21.97 -39.46 -13.75
C GLU A 392 -22.46 -38.09 -13.23
N ASP A 393 -21.87 -37.60 -12.12
CA ASP A 393 -22.23 -36.30 -11.53
C ASP A 393 -21.85 -35.13 -12.45
N LEU A 394 -20.72 -35.26 -13.18
CA LEU A 394 -20.29 -34.28 -14.18
C LEU A 394 -21.18 -34.32 -15.43
N GLU A 395 -21.55 -35.49 -15.90
CA GLU A 395 -22.48 -35.65 -17.03
C GLU A 395 -23.86 -35.07 -16.69
N MET A 396 -24.39 -35.40 -15.52
CA MET A 396 -25.66 -34.85 -15.04
C MET A 396 -25.64 -33.32 -14.97
N ALA A 397 -24.53 -32.73 -14.49
CA ALA A 397 -24.36 -31.28 -14.37
C ALA A 397 -24.32 -30.56 -15.73
N VAL A 398 -23.91 -31.25 -16.80
CA VAL A 398 -23.77 -30.64 -18.14
C VAL A 398 -24.97 -30.91 -19.02
N TRP A 399 -25.46 -32.14 -19.02
CA TRP A 399 -26.51 -32.60 -19.96
C TRP A 399 -27.82 -32.93 -19.30
N GLY A 400 -27.89 -33.04 -17.98
CA GLY A 400 -29.08 -33.45 -17.25
C GLY A 400 -29.37 -34.93 -17.36
N ASP A 401 -28.49 -35.73 -17.98
CA ASP A 401 -28.58 -37.16 -18.18
C ASP A 401 -27.22 -37.86 -18.17
N VAL A 402 -27.24 -39.18 -18.00
CA VAL A 402 -26.07 -40.04 -18.12
C VAL A 402 -26.29 -40.97 -19.32
N LEU A 403 -25.57 -40.75 -20.43
CA LEU A 403 -25.69 -41.57 -21.61
C LEU A 403 -24.74 -42.77 -21.54
N VAL A 404 -25.31 -43.94 -21.48
CA VAL A 404 -24.58 -45.22 -21.48
C VAL A 404 -23.97 -45.50 -22.87
N ASP A 405 -24.60 -44.98 -23.92
CA ASP A 405 -24.22 -45.24 -25.33
C ASP A 405 -23.08 -44.34 -25.87
N ASP A 406 -22.67 -43.28 -25.13
CA ASP A 406 -21.52 -42.42 -25.51
C ASP A 406 -20.58 -42.19 -24.33
N PRO A 407 -19.79 -43.19 -23.94
CA PRO A 407 -18.90 -43.09 -22.77
C PRO A 407 -17.71 -42.15 -22.99
N ASP A 408 -17.48 -41.67 -24.20
CA ASP A 408 -16.35 -40.79 -24.52
C ASP A 408 -16.71 -39.31 -24.61
N ARG A 409 -18.00 -38.94 -24.51
CA ARG A 409 -18.43 -37.54 -24.57
C ARG A 409 -17.81 -36.68 -23.45
N LEU A 410 -17.82 -37.22 -22.20
CA LEU A 410 -17.22 -36.53 -21.06
C LEU A 410 -15.69 -36.40 -21.20
N LYS A 411 -15.01 -37.48 -21.60
CA LYS A 411 -13.56 -37.45 -21.85
C LYS A 411 -13.18 -36.41 -22.90
N THR A 412 -13.95 -36.29 -23.96
CA THR A 412 -13.74 -35.32 -25.03
C THR A 412 -13.94 -33.91 -24.50
N LEU A 413 -14.96 -33.66 -23.68
CA LEU A 413 -15.23 -32.35 -23.07
C LEU A 413 -14.13 -31.97 -22.08
N ILE A 414 -13.67 -32.87 -21.22
CA ILE A 414 -12.55 -32.66 -20.29
C ILE A 414 -11.25 -32.32 -21.08
N LYS A 415 -10.97 -33.02 -22.17
CA LYS A 415 -9.81 -32.73 -23.00
C LYS A 415 -9.87 -31.33 -23.60
N ARG A 416 -11.07 -30.86 -24.02
CA ARG A 416 -11.28 -29.50 -24.51
C ARG A 416 -11.17 -28.47 -23.38
N LEU A 417 -11.71 -28.78 -22.19
CA LEU A 417 -11.61 -27.93 -21.02
C LEU A 417 -10.14 -27.71 -20.62
N ARG A 418 -9.35 -28.77 -20.52
CA ARG A 418 -7.91 -28.68 -20.20
C ARG A 418 -7.16 -27.75 -21.14
N ARG A 419 -7.50 -27.75 -22.44
CA ARG A 419 -6.91 -26.84 -23.43
C ARG A 419 -7.41 -25.40 -23.25
N ALA A 420 -8.68 -25.22 -22.92
CA ALA A 420 -9.27 -23.90 -22.75
C ALA A 420 -8.76 -23.19 -21.48
N VAL A 421 -8.32 -23.95 -20.47
CA VAL A 421 -7.75 -23.41 -19.22
C VAL A 421 -6.22 -23.46 -19.19
N ASP A 422 -5.54 -23.63 -20.33
CA ASP A 422 -4.07 -23.61 -20.39
C ASP A 422 -3.48 -22.31 -19.82
N PRO A 423 -2.41 -22.36 -18.99
CA PRO A 423 -1.54 -23.49 -18.63
C PRO A 423 -2.03 -24.37 -17.47
N PHE A 424 -3.23 -24.14 -16.93
CA PHE A 424 -3.72 -24.80 -15.71
C PHE A 424 -4.45 -26.14 -15.98
N GLY A 425 -4.43 -26.64 -17.21
CA GLY A 425 -5.09 -27.88 -17.58
C GLY A 425 -4.62 -29.12 -16.81
N ASN A 426 -3.38 -29.10 -16.29
CA ASN A 426 -2.80 -30.14 -15.44
C ASN A 426 -3.39 -30.21 -14.02
N TRP A 427 -4.12 -29.18 -13.57
CA TRP A 427 -4.87 -29.23 -12.32
C TRP A 427 -6.08 -30.15 -12.38
N ILE A 428 -6.59 -30.44 -13.57
CA ILE A 428 -7.73 -31.33 -13.76
C ILE A 428 -7.19 -32.75 -13.93
N ILE A 429 -7.20 -33.54 -12.86
CA ILE A 429 -6.65 -34.90 -12.82
C ILE A 429 -7.73 -35.94 -13.12
N SER A 430 -7.39 -37.00 -13.85
CA SER A 430 -8.28 -38.12 -14.14
C SER A 430 -8.04 -39.21 -13.11
N GLU A 431 -9.10 -39.61 -12.40
CA GLU A 431 -9.11 -40.79 -11.52
C GLU A 431 -9.73 -41.96 -12.28
N ARG A 432 -8.89 -42.93 -12.63
CA ARG A 432 -9.26 -44.02 -13.54
C ARG A 432 -10.45 -44.85 -13.02
N GLY A 433 -11.49 -44.92 -13.81
CA GLY A 433 -12.72 -45.67 -13.47
C GLY A 433 -13.66 -44.98 -12.46
N VAL A 434 -13.33 -43.77 -11.97
CA VAL A 434 -14.12 -43.04 -10.95
C VAL A 434 -14.63 -41.70 -11.49
N GLY A 435 -13.71 -40.83 -11.94
CA GLY A 435 -14.08 -39.49 -12.36
C GLY A 435 -12.90 -38.54 -12.50
N TYR A 436 -13.08 -37.29 -12.06
CA TYR A 436 -12.07 -36.23 -12.19
C TYR A 436 -11.97 -35.43 -10.88
N ALA A 437 -10.79 -34.91 -10.60
CA ALA A 437 -10.54 -34.04 -9.46
C ALA A 437 -9.82 -32.78 -9.89
N LEU A 438 -10.04 -31.68 -9.14
CA LEU A 438 -9.24 -30.47 -9.24
C LEU A 438 -8.26 -30.44 -8.06
N ARG A 439 -6.97 -30.57 -8.33
CA ARG A 439 -5.89 -30.49 -7.33
C ARG A 439 -4.58 -30.06 -7.99
N PRO A 440 -3.60 -29.51 -7.19
CA PRO A 440 -2.30 -29.19 -7.76
C PRO A 440 -1.69 -30.41 -8.45
N PRO A 441 -0.96 -30.20 -9.57
CA PRO A 441 -0.21 -31.30 -10.18
C PRO A 441 0.82 -31.84 -9.19
N GLU A 442 1.00 -33.16 -9.18
CA GLU A 442 2.12 -33.79 -8.46
C GLU A 442 3.43 -33.35 -9.16
N GLU A 443 4.41 -32.88 -8.36
CA GLU A 443 5.73 -32.50 -8.83
C GLU A 443 6.52 -33.70 -9.38
#